data_6c6e50336143a36079a5a1a9d3940eaa
#
_entry.id   6c6e50336143a36079a5a1a9d3940eaa
#
_cell.length_a   1.000
_cell.length_b   1.000
_cell.length_c   1.000
_cell.angle_alpha   90.00
_cell.angle_beta   90.00
_cell.angle_gamma   90.00
#
_symmetry.space_group_name_H-M   'P 1'
#
loop_
_entity.id
_entity.type
_entity.pdbx_description
1 polymer ?
#
loop_
_entity_poly.entity_id
_entity_poly.type
_entity_poly.pdbx_seq_one_letter_code
_entity_poly.pdbx_strand_id
1 'polypeptide(L)'
;MSYNTVQYLKTDPRARYQGYTFFFKEGLCWSDINTTFLKCRLKQKSINDVKSMSLYGLTSKVPEYYIICLINSTLMSYYVDNYVNNTQTFQINDARQLPIIVPSQDELDELRIIFEDAIRIKKSSNNAEELQTLQQRLDKTVDRIYSIK
;
A
#
# COMPACT_ATOMS: atom_id res chain seq x y z
N MET A 1 10.94 -26.26 -7.65
CA MET A 1 10.31 -26.26 -8.98
C MET A 1 11.42 -26.41 -10.01
N SER A 2 11.31 -27.38 -10.94
CA SER A 2 12.37 -27.59 -11.94
C SER A 2 12.39 -26.47 -12.99
N TYR A 3 13.54 -26.26 -13.64
CA TYR A 3 13.68 -25.28 -14.73
C TYR A 3 12.64 -25.53 -15.85
N ASN A 4 12.45 -26.79 -16.23
CA ASN A 4 11.49 -27.18 -17.26
C ASN A 4 10.04 -26.85 -16.90
N THR A 5 9.65 -27.01 -15.63
CA THR A 5 8.32 -26.62 -15.16
C THR A 5 8.09 -25.12 -15.28
N VAL A 6 9.09 -24.30 -14.94
CA VAL A 6 9.01 -22.84 -15.07
C VAL A 6 8.86 -22.40 -16.52
N GLN A 7 9.62 -23.01 -17.44
CA GLN A 7 9.50 -22.71 -18.88
C GLN A 7 8.13 -23.11 -19.42
N TYR A 8 7.62 -24.27 -19.05
CA TYR A 8 6.27 -24.69 -19.40
C TYR A 8 5.20 -23.70 -18.94
N LEU A 9 5.25 -23.26 -17.67
CA LEU A 9 4.31 -22.27 -17.13
C LEU A 9 4.36 -20.91 -17.84
N LYS A 10 5.53 -20.51 -18.36
CA LYS A 10 5.68 -19.26 -19.13
C LYS A 10 5.03 -19.33 -20.52
N THR A 11 4.93 -20.50 -21.10
CA THR A 11 4.48 -20.72 -22.47
C THR A 11 3.05 -21.27 -22.57
N ASP A 12 2.52 -21.88 -21.51
CA ASP A 12 1.16 -22.39 -21.50
C ASP A 12 0.13 -21.24 -21.36
N PRO A 13 -0.73 -21.01 -22.38
CA PRO A 13 -1.72 -19.93 -22.34
C PRO A 13 -2.78 -20.07 -21.25
N ARG A 14 -2.93 -21.27 -20.67
CA ARG A 14 -3.85 -21.55 -19.56
C ARG A 14 -3.21 -21.33 -18.19
N ALA A 15 -1.88 -21.27 -18.14
CA ALA A 15 -1.18 -20.98 -16.89
C ALA A 15 -1.27 -19.49 -16.55
N ARG A 16 -1.77 -19.17 -15.37
CA ARG A 16 -1.76 -17.79 -14.84
C ARG A 16 -0.39 -17.42 -14.28
N TYR A 17 0.64 -17.45 -15.12
CA TYR A 17 2.02 -17.11 -14.78
C TYR A 17 2.35 -15.63 -15.07
N GLN A 18 1.33 -14.78 -14.96
CA GLN A 18 1.44 -13.34 -15.22
C GLN A 18 2.26 -12.66 -14.13
N GLY A 19 3.01 -11.63 -14.51
CA GLY A 19 3.78 -10.84 -13.55
C GLY A 19 5.00 -11.56 -12.96
N TYR A 20 5.46 -12.67 -13.53
CA TYR A 20 6.61 -13.44 -13.01
C TYR A 20 7.89 -12.60 -12.92
N THR A 21 8.04 -11.54 -13.69
CA THR A 21 9.15 -10.57 -13.62
C THR A 21 9.17 -9.78 -12.32
N PHE A 22 8.05 -9.76 -11.59
CA PHE A 22 7.88 -9.10 -10.30
C PHE A 22 7.85 -10.07 -9.11
N PHE A 23 7.99 -11.38 -9.36
CA PHE A 23 8.07 -12.36 -8.27
C PHE A 23 9.28 -12.08 -7.41
N PHE A 24 9.10 -12.18 -6.10
CA PHE A 24 10.13 -11.94 -5.07
C PHE A 24 10.72 -10.53 -5.06
N LYS A 25 10.12 -9.56 -5.77
CA LYS A 25 10.49 -8.15 -5.64
C LYS A 25 9.82 -7.53 -4.40
N GLU A 26 10.55 -6.63 -3.78
CA GLU A 26 10.04 -5.77 -2.71
C GLU A 26 9.21 -4.62 -3.30
N GLY A 27 8.29 -4.09 -2.52
CA GLY A 27 7.39 -3.02 -2.92
C GLY A 27 6.32 -2.80 -1.87
N LEU A 28 5.17 -2.32 -2.28
CA LEU A 28 3.99 -2.22 -1.41
C LEU A 28 2.83 -3.07 -1.95
N CYS A 29 1.96 -3.53 -1.04
CA CYS A 29 0.82 -4.35 -1.43
C CYS A 29 -0.40 -4.12 -0.54
N TRP A 30 -1.57 -4.43 -1.09
CA TRP A 30 -2.85 -4.41 -0.39
C TRP A 30 -3.72 -5.59 -0.83
N SER A 31 -4.75 -5.90 -0.05
CA SER A 31 -5.80 -6.86 -0.43
C SER A 31 -6.86 -6.13 -1.25
N ASP A 32 -7.41 -6.78 -2.29
CA ASP A 32 -8.45 -6.16 -3.11
C ASP A 32 -9.78 -5.98 -2.35
N ILE A 33 -10.03 -6.77 -1.31
CA ILE A 33 -11.23 -6.66 -0.48
C ILE A 33 -10.94 -5.89 0.81
N ASN A 34 -11.67 -4.80 1.02
CA ASN A 34 -11.61 -3.95 2.21
C ASN A 34 -13.03 -3.73 2.73
N THR A 35 -13.26 -4.04 4.00
CA THR A 35 -14.60 -3.94 4.62
C THR A 35 -14.81 -2.66 5.44
N THR A 36 -13.74 -1.94 5.76
CA THR A 36 -13.79 -0.72 6.58
C THR A 36 -12.88 0.38 6.04
N PHE A 37 -11.57 0.14 6.04
CA PHE A 37 -10.54 1.09 5.59
C PHE A 37 -9.59 0.41 4.63
N LEU A 38 -9.02 1.18 3.72
CA LEU A 38 -7.90 0.72 2.91
C LEU A 38 -6.73 0.32 3.80
N LYS A 39 -6.05 -0.77 3.44
CA LYS A 39 -4.91 -1.29 4.21
C LYS A 39 -3.78 -1.66 3.26
N CYS A 40 -2.71 -0.89 3.32
CA CYS A 40 -1.50 -1.10 2.55
C CYS A 40 -0.33 -1.47 3.47
N ARG A 41 0.57 -2.30 3.00
CA ARG A 41 1.75 -2.75 3.75
C ARG A 41 2.97 -2.93 2.85
N LEU A 42 4.14 -2.94 3.45
CA LEU A 42 5.35 -3.37 2.76
C LEU A 42 5.20 -4.82 2.28
N LYS A 43 5.54 -5.02 1.02
CA LYS A 43 5.68 -6.34 0.42
C LYS A 43 7.14 -6.75 0.50
N GLN A 44 7.39 -7.80 1.25
CA GLN A 44 8.70 -8.48 1.26
C GLN A 44 8.79 -9.42 0.04
N LYS A 45 9.94 -10.10 -0.11
CA LYS A 45 10.22 -11.05 -1.19
C LYS A 45 9.21 -12.20 -1.21
N SER A 46 8.09 -12.00 -1.87
CA SER A 46 6.96 -12.95 -1.95
C SER A 46 6.30 -12.90 -3.33
N ILE A 47 5.40 -13.84 -3.58
CA ILE A 47 4.52 -13.86 -4.75
C ILE A 47 3.14 -13.43 -4.29
N ASN A 48 2.46 -12.60 -5.09
CA ASN A 48 1.08 -12.23 -4.81
C ASN A 48 0.13 -13.38 -5.12
N ASP A 49 -0.90 -13.49 -4.31
CA ASP A 49 -2.10 -14.25 -4.61
C ASP A 49 -3.06 -13.42 -5.50
N VAL A 50 -4.09 -14.06 -6.01
CA VAL A 50 -5.13 -13.48 -6.88
C VAL A 50 -5.84 -12.29 -6.23
N LYS A 51 -5.95 -12.28 -4.90
CA LYS A 51 -6.61 -11.26 -4.08
C LYS A 51 -5.64 -10.21 -3.50
N SER A 52 -4.44 -10.10 -4.06
CA SER A 52 -3.42 -9.20 -3.57
C SER A 52 -2.85 -8.37 -4.72
N MET A 53 -2.94 -7.05 -4.59
CA MET A 53 -2.39 -6.08 -5.52
C MET A 53 -1.04 -5.58 -5.03
N SER A 54 -0.15 -5.21 -5.95
CA SER A 54 1.15 -4.63 -5.59
C SER A 54 1.57 -3.53 -6.54
N LEU A 55 2.35 -2.59 -6.00
CA LEU A 55 3.10 -1.59 -6.74
C LEU A 55 4.59 -1.80 -6.50
N TYR A 56 5.39 -1.54 -7.53
CA TYR A 56 6.83 -1.72 -7.54
C TYR A 56 7.49 -0.53 -8.23
N GLY A 57 8.73 -0.24 -7.82
CA GLY A 57 9.58 0.72 -8.51
C GLY A 57 9.00 2.12 -8.55
N LEU A 58 8.50 2.62 -7.42
CA LEU A 58 8.07 4.00 -7.31
C LEU A 58 9.21 4.93 -7.74
N THR A 59 8.86 6.00 -8.43
CA THR A 59 9.83 6.99 -8.89
C THR A 59 10.48 7.70 -7.71
N SER A 60 11.68 8.26 -7.91
CA SER A 60 12.45 8.91 -6.85
C SER A 60 11.79 10.11 -6.17
N LYS A 61 10.65 10.61 -6.69
CA LYS A 61 9.97 11.79 -6.15
C LYS A 61 9.14 11.50 -4.90
N VAL A 62 8.65 10.27 -4.73
CA VAL A 62 7.83 9.88 -3.58
C VAL A 62 8.28 8.51 -3.07
N PRO A 63 8.71 8.40 -1.82
CA PRO A 63 9.16 7.14 -1.23
C PRO A 63 7.97 6.21 -0.95
N GLU A 64 8.24 4.90 -0.89
CA GLU A 64 7.20 3.87 -0.67
C GLU A 64 6.46 4.05 0.66
N TYR A 65 7.16 4.45 1.73
CA TYR A 65 6.53 4.67 3.03
C TYR A 65 5.47 5.78 2.98
N TYR A 66 5.68 6.83 2.15
CA TYR A 66 4.68 7.88 1.96
C TYR A 66 3.39 7.32 1.35
N ILE A 67 3.50 6.54 0.28
CA ILE A 67 2.32 5.93 -0.37
C ILE A 67 1.60 4.96 0.57
N ILE A 68 2.35 4.20 1.38
CA ILE A 68 1.76 3.32 2.39
C ILE A 68 0.99 4.15 3.44
N CYS A 69 1.59 5.21 3.96
CA CYS A 69 0.94 6.12 4.90
C CYS A 69 -0.33 6.73 4.31
N LEU A 70 -0.23 7.23 3.08
CA LEU A 70 -1.35 7.87 2.38
C LEU A 70 -2.53 6.90 2.19
N ILE A 71 -2.29 5.69 1.66
CA ILE A 71 -3.35 4.68 1.47
C ILE A 71 -3.98 4.26 2.81
N ASN A 72 -3.20 4.22 3.88
CA ASN A 72 -3.69 3.89 5.22
C ASN A 72 -4.36 5.05 5.95
N SER A 73 -4.43 6.25 5.38
CA SER A 73 -5.12 7.38 5.99
C SER A 73 -6.64 7.26 5.87
N THR A 74 -7.35 7.85 6.82
CA THR A 74 -8.81 7.96 6.80
C THR A 74 -9.27 8.79 5.59
N LEU A 75 -8.53 9.83 5.24
CA LEU A 75 -8.81 10.67 4.07
C LEU A 75 -8.87 9.86 2.77
N MET A 76 -7.88 8.98 2.52
CA MET A 76 -7.86 8.20 1.29
C MET A 76 -8.95 7.13 1.25
N SER A 77 -9.27 6.52 2.37
CA SER A 77 -10.43 5.61 2.46
C SER A 77 -11.73 6.34 2.11
N TYR A 78 -11.96 7.53 2.72
CA TYR A 78 -13.10 8.35 2.41
C TYR A 78 -13.14 8.80 0.94
N TYR A 79 -12.00 9.22 0.39
CA TYR A 79 -11.91 9.63 -1.00
C TYR A 79 -12.26 8.49 -1.97
N VAL A 80 -11.72 7.30 -1.74
CA VAL A 80 -12.01 6.15 -2.58
C VAL A 80 -13.49 5.77 -2.52
N ASP A 81 -14.06 5.68 -1.33
CA ASP A 81 -15.45 5.29 -1.12
C ASP A 81 -16.46 6.26 -1.75
N ASN A 82 -16.13 7.54 -1.81
CA ASN A 82 -17.07 8.56 -2.29
C ASN A 82 -16.85 8.98 -3.75
N TYR A 83 -15.63 8.85 -4.29
CA TYR A 83 -15.28 9.45 -5.59
C TYR A 83 -14.66 8.47 -6.59
N VAL A 84 -14.22 7.29 -6.16
CA VAL A 84 -13.54 6.34 -7.04
C VAL A 84 -14.33 5.05 -7.16
N ASN A 85 -14.59 4.37 -6.05
CA ASN A 85 -15.23 3.07 -6.03
C ASN A 85 -15.86 2.82 -4.65
N ASN A 86 -17.18 2.81 -4.58
CA ASN A 86 -17.95 2.58 -3.36
C ASN A 86 -18.20 1.08 -3.07
N THR A 87 -17.49 0.18 -3.73
CA THR A 87 -17.55 -1.25 -3.46
C THR A 87 -16.50 -1.67 -2.43
N GLN A 88 -16.58 -2.89 -1.95
CA GLN A 88 -15.59 -3.44 -1.02
C GLN A 88 -14.24 -3.77 -1.70
N THR A 89 -14.10 -3.52 -2.99
CA THR A 89 -12.86 -3.85 -3.73
C THR A 89 -12.05 -2.59 -4.01
N PHE A 90 -10.72 -2.69 -3.83
CA PHE A 90 -9.77 -1.65 -4.20
C PHE A 90 -8.71 -2.25 -5.11
N GLN A 91 -8.84 -1.97 -6.40
CA GLN A 91 -8.02 -2.57 -7.45
C GLN A 91 -6.94 -1.60 -7.96
N ILE A 92 -6.09 -2.08 -8.86
CA ILE A 92 -4.98 -1.28 -9.42
C ILE A 92 -5.49 -0.04 -10.17
N ASN A 93 -6.64 -0.12 -10.81
CA ASN A 93 -7.25 1.02 -11.53
C ASN A 93 -7.79 2.07 -10.57
N ASP A 94 -8.27 1.67 -9.39
CA ASP A 94 -8.71 2.59 -8.35
C ASP A 94 -7.48 3.30 -7.74
N ALA A 95 -6.41 2.55 -7.46
CA ALA A 95 -5.16 3.11 -6.95
C ALA A 95 -4.52 4.14 -7.89
N ARG A 96 -4.72 4.03 -9.20
CA ARG A 96 -4.24 5.02 -10.19
C ARG A 96 -4.99 6.35 -10.14
N GLN A 97 -6.14 6.41 -9.50
CA GLN A 97 -6.97 7.61 -9.36
C GLN A 97 -6.71 8.36 -8.05
N LEU A 98 -5.82 7.86 -7.19
CA LEU A 98 -5.48 8.54 -5.95
C LEU A 98 -4.80 9.88 -6.25
N PRO A 99 -5.24 10.97 -5.62
CA PRO A 99 -4.67 12.30 -5.80
C PRO A 99 -3.36 12.41 -5.01
N ILE A 100 -2.23 12.12 -5.64
CA ILE A 100 -0.92 12.15 -4.98
C ILE A 100 -0.35 13.58 -5.02
N ILE A 101 -0.19 14.19 -3.85
CA ILE A 101 0.56 15.43 -3.65
C ILE A 101 2.01 15.05 -3.31
N VAL A 102 2.99 15.76 -3.83
CA VAL A 102 4.40 15.60 -3.42
C VAL A 102 4.61 16.49 -2.19
N PRO A 103 4.81 15.89 -0.98
CA PRO A 103 4.96 16.66 0.24
C PRO A 103 6.32 17.36 0.32
N SER A 104 6.44 18.30 1.24
CA SER A 104 7.74 18.88 1.63
C SER A 104 8.64 17.83 2.29
N GLN A 105 9.93 18.12 2.40
CA GLN A 105 10.87 17.20 3.06
C GLN A 105 10.53 16.99 4.54
N ASP A 106 10.11 18.06 5.24
CA ASP A 106 9.73 17.97 6.65
C ASP A 106 8.51 17.04 6.86
N GLU A 107 7.52 17.13 5.97
CA GLU A 107 6.35 16.25 5.98
C GLU A 107 6.71 14.80 5.66
N LEU A 108 7.62 14.59 4.71
CA LEU A 108 8.15 13.25 4.42
C LEU A 108 8.91 12.66 5.62
N ASP A 109 9.70 13.46 6.33
CA ASP A 109 10.42 13.02 7.51
C ASP A 109 9.48 12.67 8.66
N GLU A 110 8.42 13.45 8.86
CA GLU A 110 7.38 13.12 9.84
C GLU A 110 6.64 11.83 9.51
N LEU A 111 6.25 11.64 8.25
CA LEU A 111 5.59 10.41 7.78
C LEU A 111 6.50 9.19 7.89
N ARG A 112 7.81 9.35 7.68
CA ARG A 112 8.79 8.29 7.87
C ARG A 112 8.83 7.83 9.32
N ILE A 113 8.85 8.75 10.28
CA ILE A 113 8.81 8.42 11.71
C ILE A 113 7.53 7.65 12.06
N ILE A 114 6.36 8.12 11.59
CA ILE A 114 5.08 7.45 11.80
C ILE A 114 5.11 6.02 11.24
N PHE A 115 5.65 5.85 10.04
CA PHE A 115 5.78 4.55 9.38
C PHE A 115 6.70 3.58 10.15
N GLU A 116 7.87 4.06 10.59
CA GLU A 116 8.84 3.27 11.36
C GLU A 116 8.27 2.86 12.73
N ASP A 117 7.57 3.78 13.41
CA ASP A 117 6.87 3.50 14.66
C ASP A 117 5.78 2.45 14.48
N ALA A 118 4.99 2.52 13.40
CA ALA A 118 3.97 1.51 13.10
C ALA A 118 4.59 0.12 12.92
N ILE A 119 5.72 0.02 12.19
CA ILE A 119 6.42 -1.25 12.03
C ILE A 119 6.95 -1.75 13.37
N ARG A 120 7.55 -0.88 14.20
CA ARG A 120 8.08 -1.23 15.51
C ARG A 120 6.98 -1.78 16.42
N ILE A 121 5.85 -1.08 16.55
CA ILE A 121 4.71 -1.50 17.37
C ILE A 121 4.16 -2.84 16.87
N LYS A 122 3.97 -3.00 15.56
CA LYS A 122 3.48 -4.27 14.97
C LYS A 122 4.40 -5.45 15.22
N LYS A 123 5.71 -5.24 15.28
CA LYS A 123 6.69 -6.32 15.53
C LYS A 123 6.87 -6.65 17.02
N SER A 124 6.66 -5.68 17.92
CA SER A 124 6.92 -5.85 19.35
C SER A 124 5.68 -6.25 20.13
N SER A 125 4.77 -5.32 20.32
CA SER A 125 3.62 -5.47 21.21
C SER A 125 2.31 -5.70 20.47
N ASN A 126 2.22 -5.26 19.23
CA ASN A 126 0.97 -5.14 18.46
C ASN A 126 -0.15 -4.43 19.27
N ASN A 127 0.23 -3.44 20.09
CA ASN A 127 -0.67 -2.74 20.98
C ASN A 127 -1.68 -1.89 20.20
N ALA A 128 -2.96 -2.15 20.40
CA ALA A 128 -4.04 -1.48 19.67
C ALA A 128 -4.17 0.01 20.02
N GLU A 129 -3.96 0.38 21.27
CA GLU A 129 -4.05 1.78 21.74
C GLU A 129 -2.92 2.64 21.17
N GLU A 130 -1.69 2.12 21.18
CA GLU A 130 -0.54 2.79 20.54
C GLU A 130 -0.75 2.96 19.03
N LEU A 131 -1.28 1.94 18.36
CA LEU A 131 -1.59 2.00 16.92
C LEU A 131 -2.71 3.00 16.63
N GLN A 132 -3.71 3.11 17.48
CA GLN A 132 -4.79 4.08 17.32
C GLN A 132 -4.27 5.52 17.49
N THR A 133 -3.41 5.76 18.46
CA THR A 133 -2.76 7.06 18.66
C THR A 133 -1.91 7.43 17.45
N LEU A 134 -1.17 6.46 16.90
CA LEU A 134 -0.36 6.66 15.72
C LEU A 134 -1.21 6.93 14.47
N GLN A 135 -2.36 6.26 14.34
CA GLN A 135 -3.33 6.53 13.25
C GLN A 135 -3.85 7.97 13.31
N GLN A 136 -4.21 8.46 14.49
CA GLN A 136 -4.64 9.85 14.64
C GLN A 136 -3.55 10.86 14.25
N ARG A 137 -2.29 10.55 14.56
CA ARG A 137 -1.16 11.38 14.15
C ARG A 137 -0.97 11.34 12.62
N LEU A 138 -1.09 10.16 12.01
CA LEU A 138 -1.05 9.99 10.56
C LEU A 138 -2.13 10.83 9.88
N ASP A 139 -3.38 10.70 10.31
CA ASP A 139 -4.51 11.41 9.72
C ASP A 139 -4.33 12.92 9.79
N LYS A 140 -3.91 13.47 10.95
CA LYS A 140 -3.60 14.90 11.10
C LYS A 140 -2.49 15.38 10.14
N THR A 141 -1.46 14.55 9.93
CA THR A 141 -0.36 14.91 9.02
C THR A 141 -0.84 14.90 7.57
N VAL A 142 -1.63 13.90 7.19
CA VAL A 142 -2.20 13.82 5.83
C VAL A 142 -3.20 14.95 5.57
N ASP A 143 -4.10 15.24 6.51
CA ASP A 143 -5.06 16.35 6.40
C ASP A 143 -4.34 17.69 6.20
N ARG A 144 -3.23 17.92 6.89
CA ARG A 144 -2.40 19.11 6.71
C ARG A 144 -1.80 19.19 5.30
N ILE A 145 -1.23 18.08 4.79
CA ILE A 145 -0.67 18.00 3.43
C ILE A 145 -1.73 18.34 2.38
N TYR A 146 -2.98 17.89 2.60
CA TYR A 146 -4.10 18.15 1.69
C TYR A 146 -4.86 19.44 2.01
N SER A 147 -4.40 20.24 2.99
CA SER A 147 -5.03 21.49 3.43
C SER A 147 -6.51 21.34 3.83
N ILE A 148 -6.87 20.20 4.40
CA ILE A 148 -8.21 19.92 4.90
C ILE A 148 -8.31 20.49 6.33
N LYS A 149 -9.38 21.25 6.57
CA LYS A 149 -9.65 21.90 7.87
C LYS A 149 -10.73 21.18 8.65
#